data_656e803291b404d2a8497ae86ce6094e
#
_entry.id   656e803291b404d2a8497ae86ce6094e
#
_cell.length_a   1.000
_cell.length_b   1.000
_cell.length_c   1.000
_cell.angle_alpha   90.00
_cell.angle_beta   90.00
_cell.angle_gamma   90.00
#
_symmetry.space_group_name_H-M   'P 1'
#
loop_
_entity.id
_entity.type
_entity.pdbx_description
1 polymer ?
#
loop_
_entity_poly.entity_id
_entity_poly.type
_entity_poly.pdbx_seq_one_letter_code
_entity_poly.pdbx_strand_id
1 'polypeptide(L)'
;MIAEVNQRFPNNPGDLSQFRLAVTRSEAKRQFDWFVTYALADFGTYQDALVEESPWVFHGLISMYINCGLLDPLAVCQRVEIAWREGECSLSAAEGFIRQVLGWREYIRGIYWLLMPEYKTRNTLGGTRPLPDFFWNANTDIRCLSRAIEQS
;
A
#
# COMPACT_ATOMS: atom_id res chain seq x y z
N MET A 1 11.14 16.05 11.87
CA MET A 1 10.17 14.94 11.86
C MET A 1 10.77 13.64 12.38
N ILE A 2 11.73 12.95 11.69
CA ILE A 2 12.27 11.64 12.17
C ILE A 2 12.79 11.74 13.61
N ALA A 3 13.63 12.72 13.94
CA ALA A 3 14.14 12.92 15.30
C ALA A 3 13.01 13.12 16.33
N GLU A 4 11.96 13.83 15.97
CA GLU A 4 10.78 14.02 16.82
C GLU A 4 9.99 12.73 17.05
N VAL A 5 9.81 11.91 15.99
CA VAL A 5 9.14 10.61 16.11
C VAL A 5 9.94 9.67 17.03
N ASN A 6 11.25 9.58 16.84
CA ASN A 6 12.13 8.78 17.69
C ASN A 6 12.12 9.24 19.15
N GLN A 7 12.01 10.56 19.39
CA GLN A 7 11.90 11.09 20.74
C GLN A 7 10.56 10.77 21.40
N ARG A 8 9.46 10.85 20.64
CA ARG A 8 8.10 10.62 21.17
C ARG A 8 7.77 9.12 21.32
N PHE A 9 8.35 8.27 20.48
CA PHE A 9 8.03 6.85 20.38
C PHE A 9 9.29 5.97 20.41
N PRO A 10 10.15 6.06 21.46
CA PRO A 10 11.45 5.38 21.47
C PRO A 10 11.37 3.87 21.53
N ASN A 11 10.23 3.32 21.96
CA ASN A 11 10.05 1.87 22.17
C ASN A 11 9.10 1.22 21.14
N ASN A 12 8.69 1.95 20.11
CA ASN A 12 7.87 1.37 19.06
C ASN A 12 8.74 0.48 18.14
N PRO A 13 8.20 -0.64 17.63
CA PRO A 13 8.92 -1.46 16.66
C PRO A 13 9.15 -0.67 15.36
N GLY A 14 10.19 -1.06 14.63
CA GLY A 14 10.56 -0.48 13.35
C GLY A 14 11.78 0.45 13.40
N ASP A 15 12.33 0.75 12.24
CA ASP A 15 13.49 1.62 12.06
C ASP A 15 13.18 2.72 11.02
N LEU A 16 13.41 3.96 11.40
CA LEU A 16 13.20 5.13 10.54
C LEU A 16 14.44 5.53 9.73
N SER A 17 15.57 4.85 9.87
CA SER A 17 16.81 5.20 9.17
C SER A 17 16.68 5.19 7.64
N GLN A 18 15.84 4.29 7.14
CA GLN A 18 15.54 4.13 5.71
C GLN A 18 14.23 4.77 5.26
N PHE A 19 13.59 5.57 6.12
CA PHE A 19 12.32 6.21 5.79
C PHE A 19 12.46 7.15 4.58
N ARG A 20 11.71 6.88 3.52
CA ARG A 20 11.73 7.63 2.24
C ARG A 20 10.35 8.06 1.77
N LEU A 21 9.33 7.80 2.58
CA LEU A 21 7.95 8.12 2.20
C LEU A 21 7.68 9.62 2.27
N ALA A 22 6.77 10.08 1.43
CA ALA A 22 6.32 11.46 1.43
C ALA A 22 5.54 11.81 2.70
N VAL A 23 5.76 13.01 3.22
CA VAL A 23 5.07 13.53 4.41
C VAL A 23 4.26 14.79 4.10
N THR A 24 4.34 15.27 2.88
CA THR A 24 3.55 16.40 2.39
C THR A 24 2.80 16.03 1.12
N ARG A 25 1.70 16.76 0.85
CA ARG A 25 0.91 16.58 -0.37
C ARG A 25 1.75 16.76 -1.64
N SER A 26 2.64 17.74 -1.66
CA SER A 26 3.50 18.01 -2.82
C SER A 26 4.50 16.87 -3.07
N GLU A 27 5.05 16.28 -2.03
CA GLU A 27 5.94 15.11 -2.15
C GLU A 27 5.17 13.87 -2.59
N ALA A 28 4.00 13.61 -2.00
CA ALA A 28 3.15 12.48 -2.39
C ALA A 28 2.74 12.58 -3.87
N LYS A 29 2.40 13.79 -4.33
CA LYS A 29 2.09 14.03 -5.74
C LYS A 29 3.30 13.75 -6.64
N ARG A 30 4.50 14.21 -6.30
CA ARG A 30 5.71 13.92 -7.08
C ARG A 30 6.02 12.42 -7.17
N GLN A 31 5.83 11.67 -6.07
CA GLN A 31 6.01 10.22 -6.09
C GLN A 31 4.96 9.53 -6.97
N PHE A 32 3.72 9.98 -6.93
CA PHE A 32 2.68 9.47 -7.81
C PHE A 32 2.94 9.81 -9.29
N ASP A 33 3.34 11.04 -9.60
CA ASP A 33 3.70 11.46 -10.96
C ASP A 33 4.88 10.63 -11.49
N TRP A 34 5.87 10.34 -10.63
CA TRP A 34 6.98 9.43 -10.97
C TRP A 34 6.48 8.03 -11.34
N PHE A 35 5.59 7.46 -10.51
CA PHE A 35 4.99 6.16 -10.79
C PHE A 35 4.27 6.14 -12.14
N VAL A 36 3.43 7.13 -12.41
CA VAL A 36 2.70 7.22 -13.68
C VAL A 36 3.66 7.28 -14.87
N THR A 37 4.76 8.04 -14.75
CA THR A 37 5.71 8.24 -15.83
C THR A 37 6.60 7.02 -16.10
N TYR A 38 7.04 6.32 -15.05
CA TYR A 38 8.12 5.33 -15.17
C TYR A 38 7.71 3.88 -14.86
N ALA A 39 6.61 3.66 -14.15
CA ALA A 39 6.23 2.32 -13.70
C ALA A 39 4.83 1.86 -14.16
N LEU A 40 3.90 2.77 -14.41
CA LEU A 40 2.52 2.43 -14.73
C LEU A 40 2.39 1.57 -16.00
N ALA A 41 3.22 1.81 -17.01
CA ALA A 41 3.18 1.03 -18.26
C ALA A 41 3.45 -0.47 -18.01
N ASP A 42 4.37 -0.77 -17.13
CA ASP A 42 4.76 -2.14 -16.78
C ASP A 42 3.90 -2.73 -15.64
N PHE A 43 3.20 -1.89 -14.88
CA PHE A 43 2.35 -2.32 -13.76
C PHE A 43 1.35 -3.40 -14.16
N GLY A 44 0.66 -3.24 -15.30
CA GLY A 44 -0.35 -4.19 -15.75
C GLY A 44 0.19 -5.61 -15.97
N THR A 45 1.44 -5.72 -16.42
CA THR A 45 2.12 -7.01 -16.64
C THR A 45 2.68 -7.60 -15.34
N TYR A 46 3.18 -6.76 -14.45
CA TYR A 46 3.97 -7.18 -13.28
C TYR A 46 3.30 -6.89 -11.93
N GLN A 47 2.01 -6.53 -11.90
CA GLN A 47 1.31 -6.17 -10.65
C GLN A 47 1.34 -7.28 -9.58
N ASP A 48 1.43 -8.54 -9.99
CA ASP A 48 1.49 -9.70 -9.10
C ASP A 48 2.91 -10.31 -9.01
N ALA A 49 3.91 -9.67 -9.63
CA ALA A 49 5.29 -10.16 -9.61
C ALA A 49 5.93 -9.91 -8.23
N LEU A 50 6.62 -10.93 -7.73
CA LEU A 50 7.38 -10.89 -6.50
C LEU A 50 8.86 -11.17 -6.81
N VAL A 51 9.74 -10.27 -6.39
CA VAL A 51 11.19 -10.41 -6.54
C VAL A 51 11.83 -10.24 -5.17
N GLU A 52 12.59 -11.24 -4.73
CA GLU A 52 13.15 -11.29 -3.37
C GLU A 52 14.06 -10.09 -3.08
N GLU A 53 14.88 -9.69 -4.05
CA GLU A 53 15.85 -8.61 -3.91
C GLU A 53 15.26 -7.22 -4.18
N SER A 54 14.00 -7.13 -4.63
CA SER A 54 13.37 -5.86 -4.99
C SER A 54 11.91 -5.84 -4.53
N PRO A 55 11.65 -5.32 -3.34
CA PRO A 55 10.30 -5.28 -2.76
C PRO A 55 9.36 -4.30 -3.48
N TRP A 56 9.90 -3.38 -4.26
CA TRP A 56 9.12 -2.30 -4.87
C TRP A 56 8.64 -2.61 -6.28
N VAL A 57 9.44 -3.31 -7.08
CA VAL A 57 9.18 -3.62 -8.50
C VAL A 57 8.47 -2.45 -9.20
N PHE A 58 7.27 -2.66 -9.77
CA PHE A 58 6.47 -1.63 -10.45
C PHE A 58 5.27 -1.14 -9.62
N HIS A 59 5.30 -1.30 -8.30
CA HIS A 59 4.19 -0.89 -7.43
C HIS A 59 4.15 0.62 -7.20
N GLY A 60 2.93 1.17 -7.12
CA GLY A 60 2.74 2.62 -6.98
C GLY A 60 3.04 3.20 -5.61
N LEU A 61 3.06 2.39 -4.55
CA LEU A 61 3.39 2.75 -3.16
C LEU A 61 2.65 4.01 -2.66
N ILE A 62 1.40 4.21 -3.08
CA ILE A 62 0.63 5.43 -2.76
C ILE A 62 -0.53 5.20 -1.77
N SER A 63 -0.76 3.95 -1.35
CA SER A 63 -1.90 3.62 -0.49
C SER A 63 -1.89 4.40 0.82
N MET A 64 -0.72 4.56 1.47
CA MET A 64 -0.59 5.36 2.68
C MET A 64 -0.95 6.84 2.46
N TYR A 65 -0.59 7.42 1.30
CA TYR A 65 -0.90 8.82 0.98
C TYR A 65 -2.40 9.06 0.75
N ILE A 66 -3.06 8.08 0.14
CA ILE A 66 -4.53 8.13 -0.01
C ILE A 66 -5.20 7.94 1.36
N ASN A 67 -4.70 7.00 2.19
CA ASN A 67 -5.30 6.70 3.50
C ASN A 67 -5.16 7.86 4.49
N CYS A 68 -4.07 8.62 4.47
CA CYS A 68 -3.91 9.82 5.31
C CYS A 68 -4.39 11.12 4.65
N GLY A 69 -4.99 11.07 3.45
CA GLY A 69 -5.59 12.22 2.78
C GLY A 69 -4.59 13.16 2.08
N LEU A 70 -3.34 12.72 1.86
CA LEU A 70 -2.36 13.48 1.07
C LEU A 70 -2.66 13.44 -0.43
N LEU A 71 -3.24 12.33 -0.91
CA LEU A 71 -3.73 12.18 -2.29
C LEU A 71 -5.23 11.93 -2.30
N ASP A 72 -5.92 12.55 -3.25
CA ASP A 72 -7.33 12.29 -3.52
C ASP A 72 -7.46 11.07 -4.45
N PRO A 73 -8.19 10.00 -4.06
CA PRO A 73 -8.34 8.80 -4.88
C PRO A 73 -8.99 9.06 -6.24
N LEU A 74 -9.94 10.00 -6.33
CA LEU A 74 -10.57 10.35 -7.62
C LEU A 74 -9.55 11.00 -8.56
N ALA A 75 -8.77 11.96 -8.07
CA ALA A 75 -7.72 12.61 -8.86
C ALA A 75 -6.64 11.63 -9.31
N VAL A 76 -6.31 10.65 -8.47
CA VAL A 76 -5.39 9.54 -8.81
C VAL A 76 -5.94 8.72 -9.96
N CYS A 77 -7.19 8.27 -9.90
CA CYS A 77 -7.82 7.49 -10.97
C CYS A 77 -7.91 8.30 -12.28
N GLN A 78 -8.31 9.57 -12.21
CA GLN A 78 -8.39 10.45 -13.37
C GLN A 78 -7.04 10.65 -14.05
N ARG A 79 -5.94 10.82 -13.30
CA ARG A 79 -4.60 10.95 -13.88
C ARG A 79 -4.18 9.68 -14.62
N VAL A 80 -4.49 8.49 -14.07
CA VAL A 80 -4.22 7.21 -14.74
C VAL A 80 -5.08 7.03 -15.99
N GLU A 81 -6.36 7.43 -15.95
CA GLU A 81 -7.22 7.43 -17.12
C GLU A 81 -6.67 8.34 -18.23
N ILE A 82 -6.17 9.53 -17.88
CA ILE A 82 -5.52 10.44 -18.83
C ILE A 82 -4.30 9.77 -19.45
N ALA A 83 -3.42 9.16 -18.66
CA ALA A 83 -2.24 8.45 -19.16
C ALA A 83 -2.61 7.35 -20.19
N TRP A 84 -3.68 6.59 -19.93
CA TRP A 84 -4.18 5.63 -20.90
C TRP A 84 -4.71 6.31 -22.18
N ARG A 85 -5.50 7.37 -22.07
CA ARG A 85 -6.04 8.10 -23.23
C ARG A 85 -4.96 8.73 -24.10
N GLU A 86 -3.85 9.11 -23.49
CA GLU A 86 -2.67 9.69 -24.15
C GLU A 86 -1.71 8.62 -24.70
N GLY A 87 -2.00 7.33 -24.46
CA GLY A 87 -1.19 6.21 -24.95
C GLY A 87 0.07 5.94 -24.12
N GLU A 88 0.18 6.53 -22.93
CA GLU A 88 1.32 6.34 -22.02
C GLU A 88 1.32 4.95 -21.37
N CYS A 89 0.16 4.29 -21.28
CA CYS A 89 0.04 2.92 -20.76
C CYS A 89 -1.08 2.13 -21.45
N SER A 90 -1.06 0.81 -21.31
CA SER A 90 -2.10 -0.08 -21.82
C SER A 90 -3.41 0.04 -21.03
N LEU A 91 -4.54 -0.36 -21.64
CA LEU A 91 -5.83 -0.43 -20.93
C LEU A 91 -5.74 -1.37 -19.72
N SER A 92 -5.04 -2.50 -19.85
CA SER A 92 -4.89 -3.47 -18.75
C SER A 92 -4.10 -2.89 -17.57
N ALA A 93 -3.10 -2.04 -17.81
CA ALA A 93 -2.34 -1.36 -16.76
C ALA A 93 -3.22 -0.32 -16.04
N ALA A 94 -3.93 0.52 -16.80
CA ALA A 94 -4.81 1.54 -16.25
C ALA A 94 -5.97 0.91 -15.46
N GLU A 95 -6.65 -0.09 -16.03
CA GLU A 95 -7.77 -0.77 -15.39
C GLU A 95 -7.33 -1.53 -14.15
N GLY A 96 -6.23 -2.28 -14.23
CA GLY A 96 -5.67 -2.99 -13.10
C GLY A 96 -5.34 -2.06 -11.94
N PHE A 97 -4.72 -0.91 -12.21
CA PHE A 97 -4.41 0.08 -11.18
C PHE A 97 -5.66 0.76 -10.60
N ILE A 98 -6.58 1.24 -11.44
CA ILE A 98 -7.81 1.90 -11.01
C ILE A 98 -8.67 0.95 -10.16
N ARG A 99 -8.73 -0.33 -10.51
CA ARG A 99 -9.43 -1.35 -9.73
C ARG A 99 -8.86 -1.50 -8.31
N GLN A 100 -7.55 -1.39 -8.12
CA GLN A 100 -6.95 -1.40 -6.79
C GLN A 100 -7.34 -0.16 -5.97
N VAL A 101 -7.41 1.00 -6.59
CA VAL A 101 -7.76 2.25 -5.90
C VAL A 101 -9.27 2.36 -5.65
N LEU A 102 -10.08 2.20 -6.67
CA LEU A 102 -11.53 2.38 -6.60
C LEU A 102 -12.25 1.13 -6.07
N GLY A 103 -11.98 -0.04 -6.65
CA GLY A 103 -12.72 -1.28 -6.37
C GLY A 103 -12.62 -1.69 -4.90
N TRP A 104 -11.41 -1.83 -4.38
CA TRP A 104 -11.22 -2.21 -2.98
C TRP A 104 -11.74 -1.17 -1.99
N ARG A 105 -11.58 0.12 -2.29
CA ARG A 105 -12.06 1.18 -1.40
C ARG A 105 -13.57 1.20 -1.31
N GLU A 106 -14.28 1.12 -2.42
CA GLU A 106 -15.74 1.10 -2.42
C GLU A 106 -16.30 -0.22 -1.83
N TYR A 107 -15.61 -1.34 -2.05
CA TYR A 107 -15.96 -2.59 -1.38
C TYR A 107 -15.85 -2.47 0.15
N ILE A 108 -14.70 -2.03 0.66
CA ILE A 108 -14.49 -1.83 2.11
C ILE A 108 -15.45 -0.81 2.69
N ARG A 109 -15.71 0.28 1.96
CA ARG A 109 -16.70 1.28 2.36
C ARG A 109 -18.11 0.68 2.47
N GLY A 110 -18.51 -0.13 1.50
CA GLY A 110 -19.78 -0.86 1.54
C GLY A 110 -19.88 -1.78 2.74
N ILE A 111 -18.86 -2.59 3.03
CA ILE A 111 -18.79 -3.46 4.20
C ILE A 111 -18.86 -2.64 5.49
N TYR A 112 -18.14 -1.53 5.58
CA TYR A 112 -18.17 -0.64 6.75
C TYR A 112 -19.60 -0.17 7.05
N TRP A 113 -20.28 0.42 6.07
CA TRP A 113 -21.64 0.96 6.28
C TRP A 113 -22.69 -0.11 6.51
N LEU A 114 -22.49 -1.30 5.94
CA LEU A 114 -23.45 -2.40 6.06
C LEU A 114 -23.33 -3.16 7.39
N LEU A 115 -22.12 -3.34 7.91
CA LEU A 115 -21.85 -4.32 8.97
C LEU A 115 -21.26 -3.72 10.26
N MET A 116 -20.83 -2.45 10.28
CA MET A 116 -20.35 -1.81 11.51
C MET A 116 -21.49 -1.36 12.42
N PRO A 117 -21.31 -1.33 13.75
CA PRO A 117 -20.08 -1.66 14.49
C PRO A 117 -19.86 -3.15 14.80
N GLU A 118 -20.85 -4.02 14.57
CA GLU A 118 -20.80 -5.42 14.98
C GLU A 118 -19.69 -6.21 14.27
N TYR A 119 -19.34 -5.83 13.04
CA TYR A 119 -18.31 -6.51 12.24
C TYR A 119 -16.96 -6.57 12.94
N LYS A 120 -16.56 -5.55 13.69
CA LYS A 120 -15.27 -5.49 14.38
C LYS A 120 -15.07 -6.59 15.45
N THR A 121 -16.17 -7.16 15.96
CA THR A 121 -16.14 -8.21 16.99
C THR A 121 -16.42 -9.60 16.45
N ARG A 122 -16.70 -9.72 15.14
CA ARG A 122 -16.97 -11.02 14.53
C ARG A 122 -15.69 -11.86 14.47
N ASN A 123 -15.81 -13.09 14.91
CA ASN A 123 -14.75 -14.12 14.81
C ASN A 123 -15.36 -15.38 14.19
N THR A 124 -15.60 -15.34 12.89
CA THR A 124 -16.32 -16.40 12.16
C THR A 124 -15.59 -17.75 12.23
N LEU A 125 -14.25 -17.73 12.27
CA LEU A 125 -13.44 -18.96 12.36
C LEU A 125 -13.26 -19.45 13.80
N GLY A 126 -13.72 -18.70 14.82
CA GLY A 126 -13.54 -19.06 16.23
C GLY A 126 -12.09 -19.11 16.67
N GLY A 127 -11.20 -18.38 16.00
CA GLY A 127 -9.77 -18.35 16.34
C GLY A 127 -9.55 -17.73 17.71
N THR A 128 -8.88 -18.47 18.61
CA THR A 128 -8.59 -18.05 19.99
C THR A 128 -7.12 -18.15 20.37
N ARG A 129 -6.27 -18.63 19.46
CA ARG A 129 -4.84 -18.72 19.71
C ARG A 129 -4.20 -17.32 19.70
N PRO A 130 -3.20 -17.06 20.55
CA PRO A 130 -2.43 -15.83 20.47
C PRO A 130 -1.71 -15.75 19.12
N LEU A 131 -1.38 -14.52 18.72
CA LEU A 131 -0.57 -14.27 17.52
C LEU A 131 0.81 -14.92 17.71
N PRO A 132 1.30 -15.74 16.77
CA PRO A 132 2.63 -16.33 16.87
C PRO A 132 3.74 -15.27 16.96
N ASP A 133 4.80 -15.57 17.73
CA ASP A 133 5.90 -14.63 17.99
C ASP A 133 6.63 -14.17 16.73
N PHE A 134 6.65 -14.99 15.67
CA PHE A 134 7.33 -14.63 14.43
C PHE A 134 6.75 -13.38 13.73
N PHE A 135 5.50 -13.00 14.02
CA PHE A 135 4.95 -11.73 13.53
C PHE A 135 5.65 -10.49 14.10
N TRP A 136 6.39 -10.66 15.21
CA TRP A 136 7.12 -9.57 15.84
C TRP A 136 8.63 -9.60 15.56
N ASN A 137 9.18 -10.77 15.28
CA ASN A 137 10.63 -10.97 15.19
C ASN A 137 11.09 -11.63 13.88
N ALA A 138 10.15 -11.91 12.94
CA ALA A 138 10.41 -12.57 11.66
C ALA A 138 11.07 -13.97 11.76
N ASN A 139 11.19 -14.55 12.95
CA ASN A 139 11.87 -15.83 13.18
C ASN A 139 10.97 -17.01 12.80
N THR A 140 10.98 -17.35 11.51
CA THR A 140 10.22 -18.47 10.93
C THR A 140 10.96 -19.08 9.76
N ASP A 141 10.82 -20.39 9.57
CA ASP A 141 11.37 -21.13 8.41
C ASP A 141 10.59 -20.85 7.12
N ILE A 142 9.45 -20.17 7.21
CA ILE A 142 8.65 -19.76 6.04
C ILE A 142 9.27 -18.49 5.46
N ARG A 143 10.17 -18.65 4.49
CA ARG A 143 11.01 -17.58 3.95
C ARG A 143 10.20 -16.36 3.46
N CYS A 144 9.08 -16.57 2.78
CA CYS A 144 8.24 -15.47 2.30
C CYS A 144 7.61 -14.65 3.44
N LEU A 145 7.25 -15.29 4.56
CA LEU A 145 6.74 -14.59 5.74
C LEU A 145 7.86 -13.83 6.46
N SER A 146 9.02 -14.49 6.67
CA SER A 146 10.18 -13.84 7.30
C SER A 146 10.54 -12.56 6.56
N ARG A 147 10.71 -12.63 5.22
CA ARG A 147 11.05 -11.47 4.38
C ARG A 147 10.01 -10.36 4.41
N ALA A 148 8.72 -10.72 4.35
CA ALA A 148 7.65 -9.72 4.40
C ALA A 148 7.60 -8.99 5.74
N ILE A 149 7.86 -9.69 6.84
CA ILE A 149 7.87 -9.11 8.19
C ILE A 149 9.12 -8.28 8.42
N GLU A 150 10.31 -8.75 7.98
CA GLU A 150 11.57 -7.99 8.07
C GLU A 150 11.51 -6.65 7.33
N GLN A 151 10.66 -6.56 6.30
CA GLN A 151 10.49 -5.37 5.50
C GLN A 151 9.49 -4.36 6.09
N SER A 152 8.59 -4.81 6.97
CA SER A 152 7.54 -3.97 7.57
C SER A 152 8.08 -3.07 8.68
#